data_6cef20c30e8ff4d9d789f84410300ed9
#
_entry.id   6cef20c30e8ff4d9d789f84410300ed9
#
_cell.length_a   1.000
_cell.length_b   1.000
_cell.length_c   1.000
_cell.angle_alpha   90.00
_cell.angle_beta   90.00
_cell.angle_gamma   90.00
#
_symmetry.space_group_name_H-M   'P 1'
#
loop_
_entity.id
_entity.type
_entity.pdbx_description
1 polymer ?
#
loop_
_entity_poly.entity_id
_entity_poly.type
_entity_poly.pdbx_seq_one_letter_code
_entity_poly.pdbx_strand_id
1 'polypeptide(L)'
;MRPLHPIDLIFLSLEKRQQPMHVGGLFLFQIPDNAPATFIQELVRDIRTSKSIPIPPFNNYLNGLFWDEDQQFDLDHHFRHIALPKPGRIRELLTYISQEHSALIDRAKPLWTCHIIEGIEGNRFAMYFKIHHAMVDGIAGMRLVEKSLSHDPHGKSIVPPWCVEGPRAKRLKAPKVSRIKGVLSTLKGQLESTPRVIYELSQTVLKDMGRNPD
;
A
#
# COMPACT_ATOMS: atom_id res chain seq x y z
N MET A 1 12.67 2.19 -15.55
CA MET A 1 13.41 2.31 -14.27
C MET A 1 13.37 3.73 -13.73
N ARG A 2 13.04 3.92 -12.46
CA ARG A 2 13.06 5.21 -11.74
C ARG A 2 13.82 5.02 -10.42
N PRO A 3 14.83 5.86 -10.10
CA PRO A 3 15.58 5.72 -8.85
C PRO A 3 14.64 5.91 -7.64
N LEU A 4 14.91 5.17 -6.57
CA LEU A 4 14.25 5.34 -5.28
C LEU A 4 14.54 6.73 -4.72
N HIS A 5 13.53 7.33 -4.11
CA HIS A 5 13.74 8.55 -3.36
C HIS A 5 14.46 8.23 -2.03
N PRO A 6 15.35 9.08 -1.50
CA PRO A 6 16.04 8.83 -0.24
C PRO A 6 15.11 8.48 0.94
N ILE A 7 13.91 9.06 0.97
CA ILE A 7 12.90 8.74 2.00
C ILE A 7 12.35 7.31 1.80
N ASP A 8 12.16 6.86 0.55
CA ASP A 8 11.70 5.51 0.27
C ASP A 8 12.73 4.47 0.77
N LEU A 9 14.03 4.76 0.55
CA LEU A 9 15.14 3.94 1.06
C LEU A 9 15.13 3.85 2.59
N ILE A 10 14.81 4.94 3.30
CA ILE A 10 14.71 4.92 4.76
C ILE A 10 13.62 3.96 5.21
N PHE A 11 12.41 4.03 4.64
CA PHE A 11 11.32 3.12 4.97
C PHE A 11 11.68 1.66 4.68
N LEU A 12 12.28 1.39 3.51
CA LEU A 12 12.70 0.05 3.11
C LEU A 12 13.80 -0.53 4.00
N SER A 13 14.73 0.33 4.49
CA SER A 13 15.84 -0.07 5.36
C SER A 13 15.41 -0.27 6.80
N LEU A 14 14.42 0.49 7.28
CA LEU A 14 13.90 0.38 8.65
C LEU A 14 12.92 -0.77 8.80
N GLU A 15 12.35 -1.28 7.71
CA GLU A 15 11.37 -2.35 7.78
C GLU A 15 11.99 -3.63 8.34
N LYS A 16 11.37 -4.12 9.40
CA LYS A 16 11.67 -5.40 10.05
C LYS A 16 10.36 -6.13 10.32
N ARG A 17 10.43 -7.44 10.54
CA ARG A 17 9.25 -8.25 10.90
C ARG A 17 8.49 -7.68 12.10
N GLN A 18 9.21 -7.10 13.08
CA GLN A 18 8.62 -6.48 14.27
C GLN A 18 8.21 -5.01 14.06
N GLN A 19 8.57 -4.44 12.92
CA GLN A 19 8.32 -3.04 12.58
C GLN A 19 8.02 -2.92 11.07
N PRO A 20 6.83 -3.37 10.65
CA PRO A 20 6.39 -3.21 9.27
C PRO A 20 6.32 -1.73 8.89
N MET A 21 6.70 -1.40 7.65
CA MET A 21 6.68 -0.02 7.12
C MET A 21 5.60 0.13 6.05
N HIS A 22 4.43 -0.41 6.31
CA HIS A 22 3.24 -0.24 5.48
C HIS A 22 2.12 0.45 6.24
N VAL A 23 1.18 1.00 5.52
CA VAL A 23 -0.07 1.57 6.02
C VAL A 23 -1.24 0.72 5.52
N GLY A 24 -2.30 0.64 6.33
CA GLY A 24 -3.53 -0.06 5.96
C GLY A 24 -4.74 0.84 6.13
N GLY A 25 -5.63 0.86 5.14
CA GLY A 25 -6.95 1.46 5.22
C GLY A 25 -8.03 0.38 5.27
N LEU A 26 -8.90 0.45 6.26
CA LEU A 26 -10.07 -0.42 6.37
C LEU A 26 -11.33 0.41 6.11
N PHE A 27 -12.07 0.04 5.08
CA PHE A 27 -13.31 0.70 4.66
C PHE A 27 -14.46 -0.26 4.81
N LEU A 28 -15.49 0.14 5.54
CA LEU A 28 -16.68 -0.67 5.77
C LEU A 28 -17.84 -0.11 4.93
N PHE A 29 -18.51 -0.99 4.19
CA PHE A 29 -19.59 -0.64 3.29
C PHE A 29 -20.87 -1.39 3.68
N GLN A 30 -22.01 -0.74 3.48
CA GLN A 30 -23.32 -1.35 3.56
C GLN A 30 -23.67 -1.93 2.18
N ILE A 31 -24.12 -3.18 2.14
CA ILE A 31 -24.71 -3.75 0.93
C ILE A 31 -26.11 -3.13 0.77
N PRO A 32 -26.48 -2.64 -0.43
CA PRO A 32 -27.81 -2.10 -0.65
C PRO A 32 -28.91 -3.15 -0.37
N ASP A 33 -30.03 -2.74 0.22
CA ASP A 33 -31.12 -3.66 0.62
C ASP A 33 -31.74 -4.41 -0.58
N ASN A 34 -31.71 -3.80 -1.76
CA ASN A 34 -32.19 -4.39 -3.01
C ASN A 34 -31.12 -5.07 -3.84
N ALA A 35 -29.89 -5.22 -3.31
CA ALA A 35 -28.82 -5.89 -4.02
C ALA A 35 -29.08 -7.41 -4.12
N PRO A 36 -28.72 -8.03 -5.24
CA PRO A 36 -28.82 -9.49 -5.37
C PRO A 36 -27.85 -10.18 -4.38
N ALA A 37 -28.17 -11.43 -4.02
CA ALA A 37 -27.29 -12.24 -3.16
C ALA A 37 -25.87 -12.43 -3.75
N THR A 38 -25.72 -12.24 -5.05
CA THR A 38 -24.46 -12.33 -5.81
C THR A 38 -23.70 -11.01 -5.88
N PHE A 39 -24.16 -9.96 -5.18
CA PHE A 39 -23.61 -8.61 -5.29
C PHE A 39 -22.08 -8.56 -5.10
N ILE A 40 -21.56 -9.20 -4.05
CA ILE A 40 -20.11 -9.20 -3.78
C ILE A 40 -19.34 -10.00 -4.81
N GLN A 41 -19.88 -11.15 -5.24
CA GLN A 41 -19.25 -11.98 -6.27
C GLN A 41 -19.23 -11.24 -7.61
N GLU A 42 -20.27 -10.49 -7.94
CA GLU A 42 -20.32 -9.64 -9.14
C GLU A 42 -19.31 -8.50 -9.05
N LEU A 43 -19.25 -7.80 -7.91
CA LEU A 43 -18.26 -6.76 -7.64
C LEU A 43 -16.83 -7.27 -7.82
N VAL A 44 -16.51 -8.41 -7.23
CA VAL A 44 -15.18 -9.03 -7.33
C VAL A 44 -14.88 -9.46 -8.76
N ARG A 45 -15.84 -10.08 -9.45
CA ARG A 45 -15.70 -10.45 -10.85
C ARG A 45 -15.44 -9.22 -11.72
N ASP A 46 -16.22 -8.16 -11.53
CA ASP A 46 -16.10 -6.94 -12.33
C ASP A 46 -14.75 -6.25 -12.12
N ILE A 47 -14.22 -6.24 -10.90
CA ILE A 47 -12.86 -5.78 -10.61
C ILE A 47 -11.82 -6.64 -11.33
N ARG A 48 -11.93 -7.98 -11.28
CA ARG A 48 -10.97 -8.90 -11.91
C ARG A 48 -11.02 -8.89 -13.43
N THR A 49 -12.21 -8.74 -13.99
CA THR A 49 -12.42 -8.74 -15.45
C THR A 49 -12.30 -7.34 -16.05
N SER A 50 -12.25 -6.31 -15.21
CA SER A 50 -11.99 -4.96 -15.71
C SER A 50 -10.66 -4.96 -16.46
N LYS A 51 -10.63 -4.40 -17.66
CA LYS A 51 -9.38 -4.19 -18.45
C LYS A 51 -8.48 -3.13 -17.81
N SER A 52 -8.70 -2.82 -16.55
CA SER A 52 -8.02 -1.78 -15.81
C SER A 52 -6.64 -2.29 -15.37
N ILE A 53 -5.63 -2.01 -16.16
CA ILE A 53 -4.24 -2.31 -15.83
C ILE A 53 -3.79 -1.36 -14.73
N PRO A 54 -3.18 -1.86 -13.66
CA PRO A 54 -2.61 -0.99 -12.62
C PRO A 54 -1.63 0.00 -13.23
N ILE A 55 -1.72 1.24 -12.76
CA ILE A 55 -0.84 2.32 -13.21
C ILE A 55 0.19 2.65 -12.13
N PRO A 56 1.33 3.26 -12.44
CA PRO A 56 2.32 3.66 -11.45
C PRO A 56 1.70 4.48 -10.31
N PRO A 57 2.05 4.17 -9.04
CA PRO A 57 3.12 3.26 -8.61
C PRO A 57 2.71 1.77 -8.47
N PHE A 58 1.46 1.40 -8.69
CA PHE A 58 0.90 0.09 -8.35
C PHE A 58 1.35 -1.06 -9.25
N ASN A 59 1.89 -0.77 -10.42
CA ASN A 59 2.52 -1.75 -11.30
C ASN A 59 4.06 -1.78 -11.16
N ASN A 60 4.62 -1.07 -10.17
CA ASN A 60 6.07 -1.00 -10.00
C ASN A 60 6.53 -1.88 -8.84
N TYR A 61 7.62 -2.61 -9.03
CA TYR A 61 8.29 -3.40 -8.01
C TYR A 61 9.71 -2.88 -7.73
N LEU A 62 10.32 -3.39 -6.67
CA LEU A 62 11.69 -3.04 -6.29
C LEU A 62 12.71 -3.83 -7.11
N ASN A 63 13.56 -3.13 -7.85
CA ASN A 63 14.70 -3.70 -8.53
C ASN A 63 15.98 -2.99 -8.03
N GLY A 64 16.61 -3.55 -7.01
CA GLY A 64 17.73 -2.91 -6.31
C GLY A 64 17.35 -1.54 -5.76
N LEU A 65 17.99 -0.48 -6.25
CA LEU A 65 17.73 0.91 -5.85
C LEU A 65 16.77 1.65 -6.80
N PHE A 66 16.01 0.91 -7.60
CA PHE A 66 15.10 1.46 -8.60
C PHE A 66 13.69 0.89 -8.45
N TRP A 67 12.72 1.69 -8.82
CA TRP A 67 11.38 1.24 -9.17
C TRP A 67 11.38 0.84 -10.64
N ASP A 68 10.94 -0.37 -10.93
CA ASP A 68 10.80 -0.89 -12.29
C ASP A 68 9.37 -1.39 -12.53
N GLU A 69 8.94 -1.43 -13.77
CA GLU A 69 7.60 -1.90 -14.12
C GLU A 69 7.57 -3.43 -14.09
N ASP A 70 6.60 -4.00 -13.39
CA ASP A 70 6.39 -5.44 -13.32
C ASP A 70 5.70 -5.94 -14.60
N GLN A 71 6.49 -6.53 -15.49
CA GLN A 71 6.01 -7.12 -16.74
C GLN A 71 5.25 -8.44 -16.54
N GLN A 72 5.32 -9.01 -15.34
CA GLN A 72 4.64 -10.24 -14.94
C GLN A 72 3.61 -9.96 -13.83
N PHE A 73 3.02 -8.77 -13.88
CA PHE A 73 2.03 -8.37 -12.88
C PHE A 73 0.88 -9.39 -12.83
N ASP A 74 0.61 -9.88 -11.62
CA ASP A 74 -0.47 -10.82 -11.32
C ASP A 74 -1.44 -10.18 -10.32
N LEU A 75 -2.64 -9.84 -10.80
CA LEU A 75 -3.66 -9.24 -9.96
C LEU A 75 -4.12 -10.19 -8.83
N ASP A 76 -4.14 -11.50 -9.04
CA ASP A 76 -4.57 -12.46 -8.02
C ASP A 76 -3.62 -12.54 -6.83
N HIS A 77 -2.34 -12.15 -7.01
CA HIS A 77 -1.43 -11.95 -5.90
C HIS A 77 -1.83 -10.75 -5.03
N HIS A 78 -2.29 -9.68 -5.64
CA HIS A 78 -2.55 -8.40 -4.99
C HIS A 78 -3.99 -8.24 -4.51
N PHE A 79 -4.94 -8.80 -5.25
CA PHE A 79 -6.37 -8.64 -4.99
C PHE A 79 -7.00 -9.95 -4.54
N ARG A 80 -7.55 -9.97 -3.33
CA ARG A 80 -8.11 -11.16 -2.70
C ARG A 80 -9.57 -10.98 -2.34
N HIS A 81 -10.35 -12.05 -2.50
CA HIS A 81 -11.73 -12.14 -2.03
C HIS A 81 -11.78 -13.10 -0.85
N ILE A 82 -12.27 -12.63 0.29
CA ILE A 82 -12.24 -13.34 1.58
C ILE A 82 -13.66 -13.41 2.13
N ALA A 83 -14.08 -14.60 2.54
CA ALA A 83 -15.32 -14.81 3.31
C ALA A 83 -14.97 -15.00 4.78
N LEU A 84 -15.57 -14.20 5.67
CA LEU A 84 -15.40 -14.38 7.10
C LEU A 84 -16.18 -15.62 7.59
N PRO A 85 -15.64 -16.32 8.61
CA PRO A 85 -16.40 -17.35 9.30
C PRO A 85 -17.62 -16.74 10.01
N LYS A 86 -18.72 -17.47 10.02
CA LYS A 86 -19.90 -17.04 10.79
C LYS A 86 -19.58 -16.96 12.28
N PRO A 87 -20.14 -15.99 13.01
CA PRO A 87 -21.20 -15.06 12.61
C PRO A 87 -20.73 -13.78 11.89
N GLY A 88 -19.45 -13.59 11.62
CA GLY A 88 -18.94 -12.43 10.88
C GLY A 88 -19.01 -11.12 11.66
N ARG A 89 -18.82 -11.15 12.98
CA ARG A 89 -18.80 -9.96 13.82
C ARG A 89 -17.57 -9.10 13.52
N ILE A 90 -17.62 -7.88 13.97
CA ILE A 90 -16.49 -6.96 13.84
C ILE A 90 -15.19 -7.53 14.43
N ARG A 91 -15.29 -8.39 15.44
CA ARG A 91 -14.14 -9.05 16.06
C ARG A 91 -13.43 -10.00 15.08
N GLU A 92 -14.18 -10.82 14.35
CA GLU A 92 -13.63 -11.74 13.34
C GLU A 92 -12.96 -10.94 12.22
N LEU A 93 -13.59 -9.84 11.77
CA LEU A 93 -12.99 -8.92 10.80
C LEU A 93 -11.66 -8.35 11.31
N LEU A 94 -11.64 -7.78 12.51
CA LEU A 94 -10.43 -7.17 13.06
C LEU A 94 -9.33 -8.20 13.36
N THR A 95 -9.69 -9.44 13.72
CA THR A 95 -8.73 -10.54 13.87
C THR A 95 -8.05 -10.84 12.54
N TYR A 96 -8.83 -10.98 11.47
CA TYR A 96 -8.30 -11.19 10.13
C TYR A 96 -7.38 -10.03 9.70
N ILE A 97 -7.86 -8.79 9.85
CA ILE A 97 -7.08 -7.60 9.50
C ILE A 97 -5.77 -7.51 10.30
N SER A 98 -5.79 -7.82 11.58
CA SER A 98 -4.59 -7.81 12.43
C SER A 98 -3.54 -8.80 11.93
N GLN A 99 -3.95 -10.00 11.52
CA GLN A 99 -3.06 -11.01 10.95
C GLN A 99 -2.45 -10.54 9.63
N GLU A 100 -3.29 -10.07 8.70
CA GLU A 100 -2.83 -9.56 7.40
C GLU A 100 -1.97 -8.31 7.54
N HIS A 101 -2.31 -7.42 8.47
CA HIS A 101 -1.54 -6.22 8.72
C HIS A 101 -0.17 -6.51 9.33
N SER A 102 -0.04 -7.53 10.16
CA SER A 102 1.23 -7.90 10.79
C SER A 102 2.24 -8.57 9.82
N ALA A 103 1.75 -9.15 8.72
CA ALA A 103 2.59 -9.77 7.72
C ALA A 103 3.31 -8.72 6.86
N LEU A 104 4.59 -8.94 6.56
CA LEU A 104 5.32 -8.10 5.62
C LEU A 104 4.76 -8.28 4.20
N ILE A 105 4.86 -7.23 3.37
CA ILE A 105 4.54 -7.31 1.95
C ILE A 105 5.74 -7.93 1.22
N ASP A 106 5.46 -8.82 0.27
CA ASP A 106 6.50 -9.45 -0.56
C ASP A 106 7.21 -8.39 -1.41
N ARG A 107 8.52 -8.24 -1.21
CA ARG A 107 9.34 -7.26 -1.92
C ARG A 107 9.68 -7.65 -3.35
N ALA A 108 9.44 -8.91 -3.75
CA ALA A 108 9.60 -9.35 -5.13
C ALA A 108 8.45 -8.92 -6.05
N LYS A 109 7.41 -8.32 -5.49
CA LYS A 109 6.21 -7.86 -6.18
C LYS A 109 5.96 -6.37 -5.90
N PRO A 110 5.04 -5.69 -6.62
CA PRO A 110 4.53 -4.39 -6.22
C PRO A 110 4.03 -4.40 -4.77
N LEU A 111 4.41 -3.39 -3.99
CA LEU A 111 4.31 -3.43 -2.52
C LEU A 111 2.92 -3.02 -2.01
N TRP A 112 1.88 -3.72 -2.42
CA TRP A 112 0.50 -3.48 -1.97
C TRP A 112 -0.35 -4.74 -2.03
N THR A 113 -1.43 -4.76 -1.25
CA THR A 113 -2.51 -5.76 -1.34
C THR A 113 -3.86 -5.11 -1.08
N CYS A 114 -4.92 -5.64 -1.69
CA CYS A 114 -6.30 -5.23 -1.49
C CYS A 114 -7.19 -6.45 -1.26
N HIS A 115 -7.99 -6.44 -0.19
CA HIS A 115 -8.89 -7.54 0.13
C HIS A 115 -10.34 -7.03 0.16
N ILE A 116 -11.23 -7.68 -0.58
CA ILE A 116 -12.67 -7.56 -0.38
C ILE A 116 -13.08 -8.66 0.57
N ILE A 117 -13.74 -8.27 1.65
CA ILE A 117 -14.08 -9.17 2.77
C ILE A 117 -15.59 -9.18 2.92
N GLU A 118 -16.22 -10.34 2.66
CA GLU A 118 -17.65 -10.55 2.80
C GLU A 118 -18.02 -11.31 4.06
N GLY A 119 -19.33 -11.42 4.33
CA GLY A 119 -19.85 -12.18 5.47
C GLY A 119 -19.83 -11.42 6.78
N ILE A 120 -19.75 -10.10 6.75
CA ILE A 120 -19.81 -9.24 7.95
C ILE A 120 -21.28 -9.09 8.37
N GLU A 121 -21.56 -9.23 9.68
CA GLU A 121 -22.90 -9.04 10.22
C GLU A 121 -23.51 -7.68 9.85
N GLY A 122 -24.84 -7.59 9.75
CA GLY A 122 -25.56 -6.36 9.39
C GLY A 122 -25.51 -6.06 7.89
N ASN A 123 -25.44 -7.08 7.04
CA ASN A 123 -25.43 -6.93 5.58
C ASN A 123 -24.32 -6.00 5.06
N ARG A 124 -23.09 -6.23 5.53
CA ARG A 124 -21.92 -5.38 5.24
C ARG A 124 -20.80 -6.19 4.59
N PHE A 125 -19.94 -5.46 3.90
CA PHE A 125 -18.64 -5.95 3.44
C PHE A 125 -17.56 -4.91 3.74
N ALA A 126 -16.30 -5.31 3.63
CA ALA A 126 -15.19 -4.40 3.84
C ALA A 126 -14.19 -4.46 2.69
N MET A 127 -13.50 -3.36 2.46
CA MET A 127 -12.28 -3.30 1.68
C MET A 127 -11.12 -2.98 2.61
N TYR A 128 -10.10 -3.83 2.60
CA TYR A 128 -8.84 -3.58 3.28
C TYR A 128 -7.75 -3.37 2.25
N PHE A 129 -7.10 -2.21 2.28
CA PHE A 129 -6.06 -1.84 1.34
C PHE A 129 -4.75 -1.55 2.09
N LYS A 130 -3.72 -2.35 1.83
CA LYS A 130 -2.41 -2.28 2.47
C LYS A 130 -1.36 -1.87 1.46
N ILE A 131 -0.56 -0.84 1.77
CA ILE A 131 0.45 -0.27 0.88
C ILE A 131 1.71 0.03 1.68
N HIS A 132 2.88 -0.30 1.13
CA HIS A 132 4.15 0.07 1.74
C HIS A 132 4.39 1.58 1.63
N HIS A 133 4.90 2.17 2.70
CA HIS A 133 5.14 3.61 2.81
C HIS A 133 6.09 4.16 1.74
N ALA A 134 7.00 3.33 1.22
CA ALA A 134 7.90 3.71 0.13
C ALA A 134 7.17 3.92 -1.22
N MET A 135 5.98 3.33 -1.42
CA MET A 135 5.20 3.51 -2.65
C MET A 135 4.33 4.76 -2.59
N VAL A 136 3.60 4.92 -1.50
CA VAL A 136 2.57 5.95 -1.33
C VAL A 136 2.55 6.36 0.13
N ASP A 137 2.56 7.67 0.39
CA ASP A 137 2.32 8.16 1.74
C ASP A 137 0.82 8.02 2.13
N GLY A 138 0.55 8.04 3.44
CA GLY A 138 -0.80 7.81 3.95
C GLY A 138 -1.85 8.79 3.42
N ILE A 139 -1.49 10.06 3.22
CA ILE A 139 -2.40 11.09 2.69
C ILE A 139 -2.70 10.82 1.21
N ALA A 140 -1.67 10.49 0.43
CA ALA A 140 -1.85 10.15 -0.98
C ALA A 140 -2.67 8.87 -1.13
N GLY A 141 -2.46 7.86 -0.28
CA GLY A 141 -3.24 6.62 -0.25
C GLY A 141 -4.73 6.88 0.03
N MET A 142 -5.05 7.70 1.02
CA MET A 142 -6.44 8.09 1.31
C MET A 142 -7.10 8.79 0.12
N ARG A 143 -6.42 9.72 -0.53
CA ARG A 143 -6.92 10.42 -1.72
C ARG A 143 -7.14 9.49 -2.91
N LEU A 144 -6.32 8.45 -3.06
CA LEU A 144 -6.50 7.44 -4.12
C LEU A 144 -7.79 6.65 -3.88
N VAL A 145 -8.02 6.20 -2.66
CA VAL A 145 -9.26 5.50 -2.31
C VAL A 145 -10.46 6.42 -2.48
N GLU A 146 -10.43 7.65 -1.96
CA GLU A 146 -11.51 8.63 -2.13
C GLU A 146 -11.87 8.83 -3.60
N LYS A 147 -10.88 8.98 -4.49
CA LYS A 147 -11.09 9.13 -5.94
C LYS A 147 -11.63 7.86 -6.61
N SER A 148 -11.39 6.68 -6.04
CA SER A 148 -11.91 5.42 -6.57
C SER A 148 -13.37 5.18 -6.20
N LEU A 149 -13.88 5.89 -5.20
CA LEU A 149 -15.28 5.80 -4.77
C LEU A 149 -16.16 6.78 -5.56
N SER A 150 -17.32 6.28 -5.97
CA SER A 150 -18.34 7.11 -6.63
C SER A 150 -19.22 7.77 -5.58
N HIS A 151 -19.64 9.02 -5.85
CA HIS A 151 -20.72 9.69 -5.11
C HIS A 151 -22.12 9.23 -5.56
N ASP A 152 -22.19 8.54 -6.71
CA ASP A 152 -23.45 7.98 -7.22
C ASP A 152 -23.60 6.52 -6.75
N PRO A 153 -24.56 6.23 -5.85
CA PRO A 153 -24.78 4.86 -5.37
C PRO A 153 -25.33 3.92 -6.45
N HIS A 154 -25.80 4.46 -7.57
CA HIS A 154 -26.30 3.69 -8.72
C HIS A 154 -25.28 3.63 -9.88
N GLY A 155 -24.13 4.24 -9.70
CA GLY A 155 -23.04 4.23 -10.69
C GLY A 155 -22.55 2.82 -10.97
N LYS A 156 -22.49 2.46 -12.24
CA LYS A 156 -22.03 1.12 -12.69
C LYS A 156 -20.52 1.06 -12.95
N SER A 157 -19.83 2.16 -12.84
CA SER A 157 -18.39 2.21 -13.14
C SER A 157 -17.60 1.97 -11.85
N ILE A 158 -16.84 0.87 -11.83
CA ILE A 158 -15.92 0.55 -10.75
C ILE A 158 -14.51 0.88 -11.23
N VAL A 159 -13.87 1.84 -10.58
CA VAL A 159 -12.46 2.17 -10.83
C VAL A 159 -11.65 1.76 -9.61
N PRO A 160 -10.89 0.66 -9.68
CA PRO A 160 -10.08 0.22 -8.55
C PRO A 160 -9.05 1.27 -8.14
N PRO A 161 -8.67 1.38 -6.84
CA PRO A 161 -7.72 2.39 -6.36
C PRO A 161 -6.37 2.37 -7.09
N TRP A 162 -5.92 1.20 -7.53
CA TRP A 162 -4.68 1.03 -8.28
C TRP A 162 -4.73 1.45 -9.76
N CYS A 163 -5.92 1.81 -10.24
CA CYS A 163 -6.14 2.33 -11.59
C CYS A 163 -6.44 3.83 -11.60
N VAL A 164 -6.48 4.47 -10.43
CA VAL A 164 -6.70 5.91 -10.29
C VAL A 164 -5.38 6.65 -10.37
N GLU A 165 -5.29 7.65 -11.23
CA GLU A 165 -4.13 8.53 -11.25
C GLU A 165 -3.96 9.21 -9.90
N GLY A 166 -2.88 8.87 -9.21
CA GLY A 166 -2.48 9.53 -7.99
C GLY A 166 -2.30 11.03 -8.21
N PRO A 167 -2.42 11.86 -7.16
CA PRO A 167 -2.02 13.25 -7.28
C PRO A 167 -0.59 13.23 -7.82
N ARG A 168 -0.36 13.87 -8.98
CA ARG A 168 1.01 14.07 -9.49
C ARG A 168 1.79 14.70 -8.34
N ALA A 169 2.59 13.87 -7.67
CA ALA A 169 3.50 14.41 -6.66
C ALA A 169 4.24 15.54 -7.37
N LYS A 170 4.01 16.79 -6.95
CA LYS A 170 4.91 17.89 -7.33
C LYS A 170 6.26 17.39 -6.89
N ARG A 171 7.05 16.86 -7.84
CA ARG A 171 8.38 16.34 -7.60
C ARG A 171 9.12 17.46 -6.88
N LEU A 172 9.25 17.33 -5.58
CA LEU A 172 10.28 18.03 -4.87
C LEU A 172 11.56 17.61 -5.58
N LYS A 173 12.21 18.55 -6.30
CA LYS A 173 13.51 18.30 -6.93
C LYS A 173 14.36 17.59 -5.88
N ALA A 174 14.95 16.44 -6.26
CA ALA A 174 15.78 15.66 -5.35
C ALA A 174 16.65 16.63 -4.54
N PRO A 175 16.60 16.58 -3.21
CA PRO A 175 17.36 17.52 -2.40
C PRO A 175 18.82 17.33 -2.75
N LYS A 176 19.52 18.42 -3.10
CA LYS A 176 20.98 18.39 -3.23
C LYS A 176 21.54 17.75 -1.96
N VAL A 177 22.59 16.93 -2.09
CA VAL A 177 23.22 16.16 -1.00
C VAL A 177 23.43 16.99 0.29
N SER A 178 23.59 18.31 0.18
CA SER A 178 23.65 19.23 1.31
C SER A 178 22.37 19.30 2.16
N ARG A 179 21.18 18.97 1.60
CA ARG A 179 19.90 18.96 2.33
C ARG A 179 19.65 17.65 3.07
N ILE A 180 20.32 16.56 2.69
CA ILE A 180 20.26 15.28 3.44
C ILE A 180 20.80 15.50 4.85
N LYS A 181 21.85 16.32 5.01
CA LYS A 181 22.36 16.73 6.33
C LYS A 181 21.31 17.50 7.14
N GLY A 182 20.49 18.32 6.51
CA GLY A 182 19.42 19.07 7.16
C GLY A 182 18.24 18.19 7.60
N VAL A 183 17.83 17.22 6.77
CA VAL A 183 16.78 16.26 7.11
C VAL A 183 17.25 15.32 8.23
N LEU A 184 18.51 14.86 8.18
CA LEU A 184 19.13 14.10 9.27
C LEU A 184 19.23 14.91 10.56
N SER A 185 19.48 16.23 10.50
CA SER A 185 19.53 17.08 11.71
C SER A 185 18.14 17.34 12.30
N THR A 186 17.10 17.42 11.46
CA THR A 186 15.69 17.58 11.91
C THR A 186 15.16 16.28 12.51
N LEU A 187 15.51 15.12 11.89
CA LEU A 187 15.25 13.80 12.45
C LEU A 187 16.06 13.56 13.74
N LYS A 188 17.27 14.11 13.84
CA LYS A 188 18.09 14.03 15.03
C LYS A 188 17.42 14.73 16.23
N GLY A 189 16.79 15.87 16.02
CA GLY A 189 16.04 16.60 17.05
C GLY A 189 14.77 15.85 17.53
N GLN A 190 14.18 14.99 16.70
CA GLN A 190 13.03 14.16 17.08
C GLN A 190 13.42 12.76 17.58
N LEU A 191 14.67 12.32 17.35
CA LEU A 191 15.18 10.98 17.65
C LEU A 191 16.24 11.00 18.77
N GLU A 192 16.36 12.06 19.54
CA GLU A 192 17.29 12.14 20.69
C GLU A 192 17.07 11.01 21.73
N SER A 193 15.96 10.26 21.62
CA SER A 193 15.69 9.09 22.43
C SER A 193 16.25 7.76 21.87
N THR A 194 16.83 7.73 20.65
CA THR A 194 17.28 6.45 20.07
C THR A 194 18.60 6.57 19.27
N PRO A 195 19.75 6.76 19.90
CA PRO A 195 21.06 6.89 19.24
C PRO A 195 21.44 5.70 18.36
N ARG A 196 20.93 4.51 18.72
CA ARG A 196 21.24 3.24 18.04
C ARG A 196 20.67 3.16 16.62
N VAL A 197 19.47 3.70 16.40
CA VAL A 197 18.78 3.69 15.09
C VAL A 197 19.52 4.59 14.09
N ILE A 198 20.03 5.75 14.55
CA ILE A 198 20.79 6.68 13.69
C ILE A 198 22.12 6.07 13.27
N TYR A 199 22.78 5.36 14.16
CA TYR A 199 24.04 4.68 13.88
C TYR A 199 23.87 3.54 12.87
N GLU A 200 22.87 2.69 13.06
CA GLU A 200 22.55 1.59 12.12
C GLU A 200 22.16 2.12 10.74
N LEU A 201 21.35 3.20 10.66
CA LEU A 201 21.00 3.86 9.40
C LEU A 201 22.22 4.42 8.67
N SER A 202 23.11 5.09 9.39
CA SER A 202 24.33 5.64 8.77
C SER A 202 25.25 4.55 8.24
N GLN A 203 25.39 3.42 8.94
CA GLN A 203 26.20 2.29 8.52
C GLN A 203 25.58 1.55 7.31
N THR A 204 24.27 1.43 7.25
CA THR A 204 23.57 0.77 6.13
C THR A 204 23.67 1.60 4.85
N VAL A 205 23.43 2.93 4.96
CA VAL A 205 23.54 3.84 3.82
C VAL A 205 24.98 3.93 3.30
N LEU A 206 25.99 3.93 4.21
CA LEU A 206 27.41 3.95 3.82
C LEU A 206 27.87 2.61 3.18
N LYS A 207 27.34 1.48 3.65
CA LYS A 207 27.63 0.16 3.05
C LYS A 207 27.06 0.02 1.63
N ASP A 208 25.85 0.52 1.39
CA ASP A 208 25.23 0.47 0.08
C ASP A 208 25.83 1.47 -0.91
N MET A 209 26.35 2.61 -0.41
CA MET A 209 27.09 3.58 -1.25
C MET A 209 28.51 3.12 -1.60
N GLY A 210 29.08 2.14 -0.87
CA GLY A 210 30.41 1.59 -1.08
C GLY A 210 30.49 0.31 -1.92
N ARG A 211 29.35 -0.27 -2.32
CA ARG A 211 29.29 -1.40 -3.25
C ARG A 211 29.24 -0.87 -4.68
N ASN A 212 30.40 -0.80 -5.32
CA ASN A 212 30.48 -0.74 -6.78
C ASN A 212 29.83 -2.01 -7.36
N PRO A 213 28.97 -1.92 -8.36
CA PRO A 213 28.58 -3.08 -9.15
C PRO A 213 29.74 -3.43 -10.08
N ASP A 214 30.35 -4.57 -9.84
CA ASP A 214 31.09 -5.32 -10.87
C ASP A 214 30.08 -6.06 -11.76
#